data_49594768b554cbc61e18ce9774622ac9
#
_entry.id   49594768b554cbc61e18ce9774622ac9
#
_cell.length_a   1.000
_cell.length_b   1.000
_cell.length_c   1.000
_cell.angle_alpha   90.00
_cell.angle_beta   90.00
_cell.angle_gamma   90.00
#
_symmetry.space_group_name_H-M   'P 1'
#
loop_
_entity.id
_entity.type
_entity.pdbx_description
1 polymer ?
#
loop_
_entity_poly.entity_id
_entity_poly.type
_entity_poly.pdbx_seq_one_letter_code
_entity_poly.pdbx_strand_id
1 'polypeptide(L)'
;MTAMERVCTFLKEAGTYYLATVDGDQPRVRPFGTIHIFEGKLYIQTGRGKGVAKQLAANPKAEICAFKDGVWLRVAGELVDDNRVEPKKSMLEAYPELRTMYDPEDNNTEVLYFKDAKATFSSFTAAPETVEF
;
A
#
# COMPACT_ATOMS: atom_id res chain seq x y z
N MET A 1 -3.34 -17.01 -10.21
CA MET A 1 -3.22 -15.62 -9.66
C MET A 1 -2.10 -14.90 -10.37
N THR A 2 -2.33 -13.63 -10.67
CA THR A 2 -1.23 -12.74 -11.12
C THR A 2 -0.29 -12.44 -9.97
N ALA A 3 0.89 -11.89 -10.28
CA ALA A 3 1.84 -11.43 -9.25
C ALA A 3 1.18 -10.41 -8.31
N MET A 4 0.46 -9.45 -8.86
CA MET A 4 -0.25 -8.42 -8.07
C MET A 4 -1.30 -9.05 -7.16
N GLU A 5 -2.09 -10.00 -7.66
CA GLU A 5 -3.10 -10.68 -6.85
C GLU A 5 -2.45 -11.48 -5.71
N ARG A 6 -1.33 -12.15 -5.98
CA ARG A 6 -0.58 -12.88 -4.94
C ARG A 6 -0.10 -11.94 -3.83
N VAL A 7 0.43 -10.80 -4.20
CA VAL A 7 0.88 -9.78 -3.23
C VAL A 7 -0.30 -9.26 -2.42
N CYS A 8 -1.40 -8.92 -3.08
CA CYS A 8 -2.60 -8.42 -2.42
C CYS A 8 -3.15 -9.43 -1.42
N THR A 9 -3.26 -10.69 -1.82
CA THR A 9 -3.74 -11.78 -0.96
C THR A 9 -2.87 -11.95 0.29
N PHE A 10 -1.55 -11.94 0.11
CA PHE A 10 -0.61 -12.05 1.23
C PHE A 10 -0.81 -10.91 2.24
N LEU A 11 -0.92 -9.68 1.75
CA LEU A 11 -1.08 -8.50 2.60
C LEU A 11 -2.43 -8.52 3.34
N LYS A 12 -3.50 -8.95 2.68
CA LYS A 12 -4.81 -9.10 3.32
C LYS A 12 -4.78 -10.16 4.41
N GLU A 13 -4.13 -11.28 4.15
CA GLU A 13 -4.02 -12.36 5.14
C GLU A 13 -3.14 -11.98 6.32
N ALA A 14 -2.08 -11.20 6.09
CA ALA A 14 -1.23 -10.69 7.17
C ALA A 14 -1.99 -9.66 8.03
N GLY A 15 -2.95 -8.96 7.47
CA GLY A 15 -3.78 -7.98 8.16
C GLY A 15 -3.13 -6.62 8.29
N THR A 16 -1.97 -6.54 8.92
CA THR A 16 -1.19 -5.32 9.08
C THR A 16 0.11 -5.43 8.29
N TYR A 17 0.45 -4.38 7.58
CA TYR A 17 1.77 -4.22 6.99
C TYR A 17 2.34 -2.88 7.42
N TYR A 18 3.65 -2.70 7.25
CA TYR A 18 4.33 -1.48 7.66
C TYR A 18 4.83 -0.77 6.41
N LEU A 19 4.51 0.52 6.33
CA LEU A 19 4.86 1.37 5.19
C LEU A 19 6.01 2.29 5.59
N ALA A 20 7.11 2.18 4.84
CA ALA A 20 8.26 3.05 5.00
C ALA A 20 8.25 4.14 3.92
N THR A 21 8.52 5.36 4.33
CA THR A 21 8.64 6.53 3.45
C THR A 21 9.88 7.33 3.79
N VAL A 22 10.19 8.32 2.96
CA VAL A 22 11.33 9.20 3.13
C VAL A 22 10.85 10.58 3.58
N ASP A 23 11.45 11.08 4.66
CA ASP A 23 11.19 12.42 5.20
C ASP A 23 12.53 13.16 5.25
N GLY A 24 12.90 13.82 4.15
CA GLY A 24 14.25 14.36 3.97
C GLY A 24 15.26 13.20 3.92
N ASP A 25 16.17 13.14 4.89
CA ASP A 25 17.10 12.02 5.04
C ASP A 25 16.70 11.05 6.16
N GLN A 26 15.51 11.24 6.75
CA GLN A 26 15.00 10.39 7.82
C GLN A 26 14.02 9.37 7.27
N PRO A 27 14.28 8.05 7.41
CA PRO A 27 13.25 7.06 7.11
C PRO A 27 12.14 7.12 8.15
N ARG A 28 10.89 6.95 7.70
CA ARG A 28 9.72 6.89 8.58
C ARG A 28 8.98 5.60 8.30
N VAL A 29 8.39 4.99 9.33
CA VAL A 29 7.62 3.76 9.19
C VAL A 29 6.38 3.82 10.10
N ARG A 30 5.27 3.26 9.62
CA ARG A 30 4.01 3.20 10.37
C ARG A 30 3.17 2.02 9.87
N PRO A 31 2.24 1.52 10.71
CA PRO A 31 1.35 0.44 10.29
C PRO A 31 0.26 0.94 9.34
N PHE A 32 -0.12 0.09 8.39
CA PHE A 32 -1.22 0.26 7.45
C PHE A 32 -2.04 -1.02 7.40
N GLY A 33 -3.31 -0.91 7.02
CA GLY A 33 -4.20 -2.06 6.94
C GLY A 33 -5.02 -2.18 5.67
N THR A 34 -4.98 -1.19 4.79
CA THR A 34 -5.76 -1.20 3.55
C THR A 34 -4.92 -1.67 2.38
N ILE A 35 -5.50 -2.56 1.57
CA ILE A 35 -4.88 -3.03 0.33
C ILE A 35 -5.99 -3.49 -0.61
N HIS A 36 -6.00 -3.00 -1.85
CA HIS A 36 -7.11 -3.22 -2.77
C HIS A 36 -6.65 -3.09 -4.21
N ILE A 37 -7.10 -4.01 -5.07
CA ILE A 37 -6.83 -3.94 -6.50
C ILE A 37 -8.02 -3.27 -7.19
N PHE A 38 -7.74 -2.25 -8.00
CA PHE A 38 -8.73 -1.55 -8.79
C PHE A 38 -8.11 -1.15 -10.13
N GLU A 39 -8.81 -1.46 -11.22
CA GLU A 39 -8.33 -1.18 -12.59
C GLU A 39 -6.89 -1.66 -12.85
N GLY A 40 -6.56 -2.85 -12.33
CA GLY A 40 -5.24 -3.45 -12.55
C GLY A 40 -4.10 -2.79 -11.78
N LYS A 41 -4.40 -2.04 -10.72
CA LYS A 41 -3.39 -1.39 -9.88
C LYS A 41 -3.63 -1.72 -8.41
N LEU A 42 -2.56 -1.74 -7.64
CA LEU A 42 -2.59 -2.06 -6.21
C LEU A 42 -2.60 -0.79 -5.39
N TYR A 43 -3.71 -0.54 -4.68
CA TYR A 43 -3.96 0.70 -3.94
C TYR A 43 -3.84 0.52 -2.45
N ILE A 44 -3.37 1.58 -1.80
CA ILE A 44 -3.45 1.80 -0.35
C ILE A 44 -4.21 3.10 -0.09
N GLN A 45 -4.67 3.30 1.16
CA GLN A 45 -5.40 4.51 1.52
C GLN A 45 -4.80 5.20 2.74
N THR A 46 -4.82 6.53 2.72
CA THR A 46 -4.48 7.38 3.85
C THR A 46 -5.37 8.63 3.84
N GLY A 47 -5.08 9.58 4.73
CA GLY A 47 -5.70 10.91 4.73
C GLY A 47 -4.69 11.98 4.34
N ARG A 48 -5.12 12.95 3.55
CA ARG A 48 -4.23 14.00 3.02
C ARG A 48 -3.56 14.85 4.10
N GLY A 49 -4.20 14.97 5.27
CA GLY A 49 -3.65 15.73 6.38
C GLY A 49 -2.53 15.02 7.15
N LYS A 50 -2.32 13.73 6.90
CA LYS A 50 -1.32 12.95 7.62
C LYS A 50 0.10 13.19 7.09
N GLY A 51 1.09 13.02 7.98
CA GLY A 51 2.51 13.17 7.62
C GLY A 51 2.92 12.26 6.47
N VAL A 52 2.41 11.03 6.41
CA VAL A 52 2.72 10.08 5.34
C VAL A 52 2.31 10.63 3.96
N ALA A 53 1.16 11.28 3.87
CA ALA A 53 0.71 11.89 2.61
C ALA A 53 1.65 12.97 2.16
N LYS A 54 2.10 13.82 3.08
CA LYS A 54 3.06 14.91 2.79
C LYS A 54 4.42 14.36 2.37
N GLN A 55 4.88 13.31 3.03
CA GLN A 55 6.14 12.65 2.69
C GLN A 55 6.11 12.06 1.30
N LEU A 56 5.02 11.37 0.93
CA LEU A 56 4.85 10.78 -0.39
C LEU A 56 4.70 11.83 -1.49
N ALA A 57 4.08 12.97 -1.18
CA ALA A 57 3.99 14.08 -2.14
C ALA A 57 5.38 14.66 -2.46
N ALA A 58 6.27 14.71 -1.47
CA ALA A 58 7.62 15.21 -1.66
C ALA A 58 8.55 14.16 -2.28
N ASN A 59 8.38 12.88 -1.92
CA ASN A 59 9.17 11.77 -2.44
C ASN A 59 8.28 10.52 -2.51
N PRO A 60 7.90 10.08 -3.72
CA PRO A 60 6.96 8.97 -3.88
C PRO A 60 7.55 7.59 -3.59
N LYS A 61 8.85 7.47 -3.38
CA LYS A 61 9.49 6.19 -3.11
C LYS A 61 9.04 5.65 -1.77
N ALA A 62 8.65 4.37 -1.75
CA ALA A 62 8.11 3.71 -0.58
C ALA A 62 8.43 2.22 -0.60
N GLU A 63 8.39 1.62 0.57
CA GLU A 63 8.49 0.18 0.70
C GLU A 63 7.54 -0.27 1.79
N ILE A 64 6.83 -1.38 1.54
CA ILE A 64 6.00 -2.02 2.55
C ILE A 64 6.59 -3.37 2.93
N CYS A 65 6.33 -3.79 4.17
CA CYS A 65 6.78 -5.07 4.69
C CYS A 65 5.69 -5.70 5.56
N ALA A 66 5.43 -6.98 5.35
CA ALA A 66 4.53 -7.77 6.18
C ALA A 66 5.12 -9.14 6.44
N PHE A 67 4.79 -9.71 7.59
CA PHE A 67 5.28 -11.03 8.02
C PHE A 67 4.08 -11.94 8.30
N LYS A 68 4.14 -13.16 7.77
CA LYS A 68 3.09 -14.15 7.98
C LYS A 68 3.67 -15.56 7.78
N ASP A 69 3.45 -16.42 8.77
CA ASP A 69 3.82 -17.85 8.70
C ASP A 69 5.28 -18.10 8.27
N GLY A 70 6.22 -17.34 8.85
CA GLY A 70 7.65 -17.52 8.58
C GLY A 70 8.13 -16.91 7.27
N VAL A 71 7.25 -16.24 6.53
CA VAL A 71 7.57 -15.56 5.27
C VAL A 71 7.36 -14.06 5.45
N TRP A 72 8.30 -13.25 4.97
CA TRP A 72 8.06 -11.81 4.89
C TRP A 72 8.07 -11.35 3.45
N LEU A 73 7.16 -10.43 3.18
CA LEU A 73 6.99 -9.81 1.87
C LEU A 73 7.42 -8.36 1.97
N ARG A 74 8.28 -7.93 1.06
CA ARG A 74 8.60 -6.52 0.88
C ARG A 74 8.19 -6.11 -0.52
N VAL A 75 7.54 -4.96 -0.64
CA VAL A 75 7.16 -4.38 -1.93
C VAL A 75 7.74 -2.97 -1.99
N ALA A 76 8.66 -2.75 -2.90
CA ALA A 76 9.28 -1.45 -3.13
C ALA A 76 8.76 -0.85 -4.44
N GLY A 77 8.52 0.45 -4.47
CA GLY A 77 8.06 1.14 -5.66
C GLY A 77 7.76 2.59 -5.38
N GLU A 78 7.09 3.23 -6.32
CA GLU A 78 6.61 4.60 -6.15
C GLU A 78 5.11 4.58 -5.91
N LEU A 79 4.64 5.38 -4.97
CA LEU A 79 3.21 5.52 -4.70
C LEU A 79 2.68 6.77 -5.38
N VAL A 80 1.69 6.59 -6.24
CA VAL A 80 1.09 7.63 -7.07
C VAL A 80 -0.29 7.97 -6.54
N ASP A 81 -0.53 9.25 -6.23
CA ASP A 81 -1.82 9.76 -5.79
C ASP A 81 -2.80 9.72 -6.97
N ASP A 82 -3.90 8.99 -6.80
CA ASP A 82 -4.98 8.93 -7.78
C ASP A 82 -6.19 9.69 -7.22
N ASN A 83 -6.32 10.94 -7.59
CA ASN A 83 -7.32 11.84 -6.99
C ASN A 83 -8.71 11.73 -7.64
N ARG A 84 -8.99 10.67 -8.39
CA ARG A 84 -10.34 10.42 -8.93
C ARG A 84 -11.27 9.88 -7.84
N VAL A 85 -12.56 10.09 -7.99
CA VAL A 85 -13.58 9.57 -7.06
C VAL A 85 -13.67 8.04 -7.14
N GLU A 86 -13.56 7.47 -8.34
CA GLU A 86 -13.80 6.04 -8.59
C GLU A 86 -12.89 5.12 -7.75
N PRO A 87 -11.55 5.30 -7.71
CA PRO A 87 -10.72 4.43 -6.86
C PRO A 87 -10.98 4.64 -5.36
N LYS A 88 -11.32 5.85 -4.93
CA LYS A 88 -11.68 6.13 -3.54
C LYS A 88 -12.95 5.40 -3.15
N LYS A 89 -13.96 5.45 -4.02
CA LYS A 89 -15.23 4.77 -3.81
C LYS A 89 -15.03 3.25 -3.74
N SER A 90 -14.23 2.69 -4.65
CA SER A 90 -13.93 1.27 -4.66
C SER A 90 -13.22 0.81 -3.38
N MET A 91 -12.27 1.60 -2.90
CA MET A 91 -11.57 1.31 -1.64
C MET A 91 -12.54 1.31 -0.46
N LEU A 92 -13.42 2.30 -0.36
CA LEU A 92 -14.38 2.39 0.74
C LEU A 92 -15.48 1.32 0.64
N GLU A 93 -15.76 0.79 -0.52
CA GLU A 93 -16.65 -0.37 -0.66
C GLU A 93 -15.96 -1.65 -0.15
N ALA A 94 -14.65 -1.77 -0.35
CA ALA A 94 -13.87 -2.90 0.17
C ALA A 94 -13.66 -2.80 1.70
N TYR A 95 -13.61 -1.59 2.24
CA TYR A 95 -13.40 -1.33 3.66
C TYR A 95 -14.49 -0.38 4.18
N PRO A 96 -15.77 -0.84 4.28
CA PRO A 96 -16.87 0.03 4.62
C PRO A 96 -16.78 0.67 6.01
N GLU A 97 -16.04 0.06 6.94
CA GLU A 97 -15.79 0.62 8.26
C GLU A 97 -15.07 1.97 8.22
N LEU A 98 -14.33 2.25 7.15
CA LEU A 98 -13.62 3.52 6.98
C LEU A 98 -14.57 4.69 6.68
N ARG A 99 -15.83 4.40 6.33
CA ARG A 99 -16.81 5.44 6.02
C ARG A 99 -17.19 6.28 7.24
N THR A 100 -16.81 5.85 8.43
CA THR A 100 -16.98 6.68 9.64
C THR A 100 -16.01 7.85 9.68
N MET A 101 -14.89 7.78 8.92
CA MET A 101 -13.82 8.79 8.92
C MET A 101 -13.57 9.39 7.54
N TYR A 102 -13.95 8.70 6.47
CA TYR A 102 -13.61 9.06 5.10
C TYR A 102 -14.83 9.01 4.19
N ASP A 103 -14.80 9.83 3.15
CA ASP A 103 -15.81 9.87 2.10
C ASP A 103 -15.11 10.15 0.77
N PRO A 104 -15.55 9.58 -0.37
CA PRO A 104 -14.88 9.78 -1.65
C PRO A 104 -14.77 11.24 -2.10
N GLU A 105 -15.61 12.12 -1.53
CA GLU A 105 -15.68 13.53 -1.93
C GLU A 105 -15.32 14.48 -0.78
N ASP A 106 -14.63 14.00 0.27
CA ASP A 106 -14.30 14.80 1.45
C ASP A 106 -13.01 15.63 1.31
N ASN A 107 -12.30 15.56 0.18
CA ASN A 107 -11.00 16.19 -0.06
C ASN A 107 -9.91 15.76 0.92
N ASN A 108 -10.15 14.75 1.75
CA ASN A 108 -9.19 14.21 2.70
C ASN A 108 -8.78 12.77 2.34
N THR A 109 -9.71 11.99 1.83
CA THR A 109 -9.43 10.62 1.42
C THR A 109 -8.41 10.60 0.29
N GLU A 110 -7.29 9.92 0.52
CA GLU A 110 -6.24 9.76 -0.48
C GLU A 110 -6.00 8.29 -0.74
N VAL A 111 -6.09 7.89 -1.99
CA VAL A 111 -5.68 6.55 -2.42
C VAL A 111 -4.50 6.68 -3.36
N LEU A 112 -3.51 5.79 -3.16
CA LEU A 112 -2.28 5.79 -3.95
C LEU A 112 -2.05 4.37 -4.47
N TYR A 113 -1.56 4.25 -5.70
CA TYR A 113 -1.22 2.96 -6.25
C TYR A 113 0.29 2.82 -6.47
N PHE A 114 0.77 1.59 -6.41
CA PHE A 114 2.17 1.27 -6.68
C PHE A 114 2.46 1.33 -8.18
N LYS A 115 3.51 2.05 -8.51
CA LYS A 115 4.11 2.13 -9.85
C LYS A 115 5.50 1.51 -9.79
N ASP A 116 5.83 0.69 -10.79
CA ASP A 116 7.13 0.03 -10.90
C ASP A 116 7.45 -0.76 -9.62
N ALA A 117 6.51 -1.59 -9.20
CA ALA A 117 6.63 -2.34 -7.97
C ALA A 117 7.48 -3.59 -8.13
N LYS A 118 8.36 -3.82 -7.15
CA LYS A 118 9.17 -5.03 -7.03
C LYS A 118 8.85 -5.67 -5.68
N ALA A 119 8.29 -6.86 -5.72
CA ALA A 119 7.88 -7.60 -4.52
C ALA A 119 8.80 -8.80 -4.30
N THR A 120 9.32 -8.94 -3.09
CA THR A 120 10.22 -10.03 -2.73
C THR A 120 9.64 -10.80 -1.55
N PHE A 121 9.43 -12.10 -1.76
CA PHE A 121 9.02 -13.04 -0.72
C PHE A 121 10.28 -13.72 -0.17
N SER A 122 10.52 -13.62 1.12
CA SER A 122 11.72 -14.13 1.80
C SER A 122 11.37 -15.01 2.98
N SER A 123 12.25 -15.95 3.29
CA SER A 123 12.15 -16.81 4.49
C SER A 123 13.55 -17.22 4.90
N PHE A 124 13.67 -17.88 6.06
CA PHE A 124 14.97 -18.41 6.50
C PHE A 124 15.32 -19.76 5.86
N THR A 125 14.39 -20.38 5.15
CA THR A 125 14.53 -21.77 4.66
C THR A 125 14.56 -21.91 3.15
N ALA A 126 14.20 -20.87 2.40
CA ALA A 126 14.14 -20.91 0.94
C ALA A 126 14.79 -19.68 0.33
N ALA A 127 15.20 -19.79 -0.94
CA ALA A 127 15.73 -18.66 -1.69
C ALA A 127 14.63 -17.59 -1.88
N PRO A 128 15.01 -16.30 -1.85
CA PRO A 128 14.03 -15.23 -2.11
C PRO A 128 13.43 -15.35 -3.50
N GLU A 129 12.14 -15.05 -3.60
CA GLU A 129 11.42 -15.00 -4.88
C GLU A 129 10.96 -13.58 -5.14
N THR A 130 11.30 -13.03 -6.30
CA THR A 130 10.97 -11.66 -6.67
C THR A 130 10.01 -11.65 -7.85
N VAL A 131 8.96 -10.84 -7.75
CA VAL A 131 8.01 -10.58 -8.84
C VAL A 131 7.88 -9.07 -9.03
N GLU A 132 7.47 -8.66 -10.22
CA GLU A 132 7.33 -7.25 -10.56
C GLU A 132 5.94 -6.99 -11.15
N PHE A 133 5.45 -5.79 -10.91
CA PHE A 133 4.17 -5.35 -11.52
C PHE A 133 4.05 -3.84 -11.54
#